data_40036cc1c84ad16a6069f79ba5cb2964
#
_entry.id   40036cc1c84ad16a6069f79ba5cb2964
#
_cell.length_a   1.000
_cell.length_b   1.000
_cell.length_c   1.000
_cell.angle_alpha   90.00
_cell.angle_beta   90.00
_cell.angle_gamma   90.00
#
_symmetry.space_group_name_H-M   'P 1'
#
loop_
_entity.id
_entity.type
_entity.pdbx_description
1 polymer ?
#
loop_
_entity_poly.entity_id
_entity_poly.type
_entity_poly.pdbx_seq_one_letter_code
_entity_poly.pdbx_strand_id
1 'polypeptide(L)'
;MNKKTKIIILISLCILIAIIGIYFLFPKGSNTQNIYVQKVSTIIGSSYTENRYSGVVESSETVDINSDGNKSITEMYVEAGQKVRKGDKLFSYDTTEASNSIAQKKLDIEAQNNEIAAQNNTIEDYKAELNKGADKVEIQARINDASFAIRQAQNTIKATQTEIDQLNKQIENSTVLSTIDGIIKEVNRDGGTNENGNQKPLVSITQTSDFRVKGSISEMGSISEGTNVIVRSRINEDQIYKGTVTKVETDPQSNSNNNVYGNDSNESASKYPFYVTLDNNKGLKLGQHVYIEVDNGQSTKKKGIWLDASFIVSDDNGNSYV
;
A
#
# COMPACT_ATOMS: atom_id res chain seq x y z
N MET A 1 46.94 87.62 56.14
CA MET A 1 46.46 86.88 55.00
C MET A 1 45.48 87.78 54.22
N ASN A 2 45.86 88.08 52.98
CA ASN A 2 45.15 89.09 52.15
C ASN A 2 43.79 88.61 51.77
N LYS A 3 42.76 89.51 51.69
CA LYS A 3 41.39 89.19 51.29
C LYS A 3 41.33 88.39 50.02
N LYS A 4 42.21 88.61 49.04
CA LYS A 4 42.33 87.87 47.77
C LYS A 4 42.71 86.40 47.93
N THR A 5 43.60 86.11 48.93
CA THR A 5 43.98 84.65 49.19
C THR A 5 42.89 83.90 49.89
N LYS A 6 42.06 84.52 50.71
CA LYS A 6 40.87 83.86 51.28
C LYS A 6 39.76 83.51 50.26
N ILE A 7 39.59 84.36 49.27
CA ILE A 7 38.65 84.10 48.16
C ILE A 7 39.12 83.02 47.27
N ILE A 8 40.41 82.93 46.96
CA ILE A 8 40.95 81.84 46.13
C ILE A 8 40.89 80.51 46.85
N ILE A 9 41.10 80.42 48.14
CA ILE A 9 40.95 79.17 48.92
C ILE A 9 39.48 78.82 48.97
N LEU A 10 38.52 79.72 49.07
CA LEU A 10 37.11 79.40 49.09
C LEU A 10 36.58 78.90 47.74
N ILE A 11 37.06 79.48 46.63
CA ILE A 11 36.76 78.99 45.28
C ILE A 11 37.38 77.59 45.03
N SER A 12 38.61 77.39 45.47
CA SER A 12 39.26 76.07 45.38
C SER A 12 38.49 75.02 46.20
N LEU A 13 38.01 75.30 47.35
CA LEU A 13 37.23 74.39 48.17
C LEU A 13 35.84 74.10 47.54
N CYS A 14 35.20 75.11 46.95
CA CYS A 14 33.94 74.90 46.22
C CYS A 14 34.10 74.02 45.00
N ILE A 15 35.19 74.19 44.27
CA ILE A 15 35.52 73.35 43.10
C ILE A 15 35.80 71.91 43.54
N LEU A 16 36.54 71.73 44.66
CA LEU A 16 36.81 70.40 45.19
C LEU A 16 35.53 69.69 45.66
N ILE A 17 34.60 70.42 46.30
CA ILE A 17 33.30 69.89 46.70
C ILE A 17 32.45 69.57 45.50
N ALA A 18 32.49 70.39 44.44
CA ALA A 18 31.80 70.08 43.15
C ALA A 18 32.32 68.85 42.47
N ILE A 19 33.65 68.63 42.45
CA ILE A 19 34.28 67.42 41.87
C ILE A 19 33.92 66.17 42.68
N ILE A 20 33.90 66.25 44.00
CA ILE A 20 33.46 65.16 44.85
C ILE A 20 31.98 64.88 44.66
N GLY A 21 31.14 65.88 44.51
CA GLY A 21 29.70 65.78 44.21
C GLY A 21 29.45 65.09 42.86
N ILE A 22 30.21 65.46 41.86
CA ILE A 22 30.16 64.80 40.51
C ILE A 22 30.58 63.37 40.62
N TYR A 23 31.65 63.04 41.39
CA TYR A 23 32.09 61.66 41.56
C TYR A 23 31.09 60.78 42.28
N PHE A 24 30.22 61.36 43.14
CA PHE A 24 29.12 60.62 43.82
C PHE A 24 27.83 60.60 43.00
N LEU A 25 27.63 61.52 42.09
CA LEU A 25 26.44 61.59 41.23
C LEU A 25 26.54 60.70 39.97
N PHE A 26 27.75 60.30 39.53
CA PHE A 26 27.90 59.32 38.50
C PHE A 26 27.77 57.92 39.12
N PRO A 27 26.64 57.20 38.87
CA PRO A 27 26.54 55.84 39.32
C PRO A 27 27.71 55.06 38.68
N LYS A 28 28.54 54.39 39.50
CA LYS A 28 29.46 53.37 39.07
C LYS A 28 28.61 52.37 38.27
N GLY A 29 28.85 52.33 36.95
CA GLY A 29 28.19 51.36 36.09
C GLY A 29 28.36 49.99 36.72
N SER A 30 27.30 49.47 37.32
CA SER A 30 27.23 48.08 37.64
C SER A 30 27.26 47.36 36.30
N ASN A 31 28.34 46.64 36.02
CA ASN A 31 28.42 45.65 34.96
C ASN A 31 27.44 44.53 35.37
N THR A 32 26.14 44.80 35.23
CA THR A 32 25.11 43.76 35.23
C THR A 32 25.29 43.03 33.92
N GLN A 33 26.07 41.97 33.93
CA GLN A 33 25.99 40.97 32.90
C GLN A 33 24.53 40.49 32.90
N ASN A 34 23.77 40.88 31.89
CA ASN A 34 22.46 40.36 31.69
C ASN A 34 22.60 38.87 31.39
N ILE A 35 22.39 38.06 32.41
CA ILE A 35 22.31 36.59 32.25
C ILE A 35 20.97 36.28 31.63
N TYR A 36 20.96 35.98 30.36
CA TYR A 36 19.76 35.49 29.67
C TYR A 36 19.54 34.04 30.09
N VAL A 37 18.46 33.80 30.81
CA VAL A 37 18.02 32.45 31.19
C VAL A 37 16.81 32.06 30.37
N GLN A 38 16.82 30.87 29.81
CA GLN A 38 15.71 30.30 29.07
C GLN A 38 15.16 29.13 29.84
N LYS A 39 13.83 28.95 29.86
CA LYS A 39 13.26 27.78 30.53
C LYS A 39 13.69 26.49 29.83
N VAL A 40 14.13 25.53 30.61
CA VAL A 40 14.54 24.19 30.11
C VAL A 40 13.44 23.57 29.23
N SER A 41 12.15 23.76 29.57
CA SER A 41 11.03 23.29 28.77
C SER A 41 10.99 23.91 27.35
N THR A 42 11.50 25.14 27.17
CA THR A 42 11.59 25.77 25.84
C THR A 42 12.72 25.19 25.03
N ILE A 43 13.83 24.85 25.67
CA ILE A 43 15.00 24.23 25.03
C ILE A 43 14.66 22.80 24.62
N ILE A 44 14.01 22.03 25.51
CA ILE A 44 13.62 20.64 25.23
C ILE A 44 12.57 20.59 24.11
N GLY A 45 11.64 21.54 24.05
CA GLY A 45 10.63 21.64 23.00
C GLY A 45 11.16 22.03 21.64
N SER A 46 12.34 22.67 21.58
CA SER A 46 12.95 23.13 20.33
C SER A 46 14.09 22.22 19.81
N SER A 47 14.57 21.27 20.62
CA SER A 47 15.75 20.46 20.30
C SER A 47 15.52 19.30 19.32
N TYR A 48 14.31 19.05 18.87
CA TYR A 48 14.02 18.00 17.91
C TYR A 48 13.46 18.56 16.60
N THR A 49 14.22 19.44 15.95
CA THR A 49 14.14 19.57 14.49
C THR A 49 14.94 18.42 13.85
N GLU A 50 14.65 17.19 14.25
CA GLU A 50 15.05 16.05 13.46
C GLU A 50 14.36 16.15 12.10
N ASN A 51 15.06 15.76 11.06
CA ASN A 51 14.57 15.78 9.70
C ASN A 51 13.22 15.03 9.64
N ARG A 52 12.12 15.80 9.63
CA ARG A 52 10.78 15.28 9.47
C ARG A 52 10.48 15.20 7.99
N TYR A 53 10.29 14.00 7.50
CA TYR A 53 9.86 13.78 6.13
C TYR A 53 8.34 13.74 6.08
N SER A 54 7.78 14.33 5.03
CA SER A 54 6.35 14.20 4.75
C SER A 54 6.08 12.85 4.11
N GLY A 55 5.03 12.17 4.56
CA GLY A 55 4.60 10.90 3.99
C GLY A 55 3.09 10.82 3.82
N VAL A 56 2.68 9.88 2.99
CA VAL A 56 1.28 9.50 2.74
C VAL A 56 1.14 8.00 2.90
N VAL A 57 0.09 7.59 3.61
CA VAL A 57 -0.25 6.18 3.75
C VAL A 57 -0.85 5.71 2.44
N GLU A 58 -0.24 4.72 1.81
CA GLU A 58 -0.74 4.07 0.62
C GLU A 58 -0.87 2.56 0.81
N SER A 59 -1.58 1.90 -0.08
CA SER A 59 -1.62 0.44 -0.10
C SER A 59 -0.26 -0.11 -0.49
N SER A 60 0.13 -1.23 0.12
CA SER A 60 1.35 -1.94 -0.27
C SER A 60 1.22 -2.59 -1.64
N GLU A 61 0.00 -2.94 -2.04
CA GLU A 61 -0.27 -3.68 -3.26
C GLU A 61 -1.56 -3.21 -3.95
N THR A 62 -1.52 -3.17 -5.28
CA THR A 62 -2.69 -3.06 -6.15
C THR A 62 -2.67 -4.26 -7.08
N VAL A 63 -3.76 -5.01 -7.10
CA VAL A 63 -3.93 -6.17 -8.00
C VAL A 63 -4.77 -5.75 -9.19
N ASP A 64 -4.17 -5.85 -10.36
CA ASP A 64 -4.82 -5.57 -11.64
C ASP A 64 -5.31 -6.87 -12.27
N ILE A 65 -6.60 -6.95 -12.52
CA ILE A 65 -7.26 -8.10 -13.13
C ILE A 65 -7.64 -7.73 -14.56
N ASN A 66 -6.99 -8.38 -15.50
CA ASN A 66 -7.22 -8.19 -16.92
C ASN A 66 -8.35 -9.11 -17.40
N SER A 67 -9.08 -8.68 -18.44
CA SER A 67 -10.01 -9.56 -19.14
C SER A 67 -9.26 -10.54 -20.06
N ASP A 68 -9.80 -11.73 -20.22
CA ASP A 68 -9.46 -12.60 -21.34
C ASP A 68 -10.14 -12.05 -22.60
N GLY A 69 -9.37 -11.42 -23.49
CA GLY A 69 -9.88 -10.73 -24.67
C GLY A 69 -10.69 -11.63 -25.64
N ASN A 70 -10.65 -12.94 -25.46
CA ASN A 70 -11.40 -13.93 -26.24
C ASN A 70 -12.76 -14.26 -25.65
N LYS A 71 -13.10 -13.72 -24.47
CA LYS A 71 -14.36 -14.02 -23.74
C LYS A 71 -15.16 -12.75 -23.54
N SER A 72 -16.44 -12.82 -23.82
CA SER A 72 -17.39 -11.75 -23.52
C SER A 72 -17.74 -11.76 -22.03
N ILE A 73 -17.86 -10.57 -21.43
CA ILE A 73 -18.29 -10.40 -20.04
C ILE A 73 -19.80 -10.29 -20.04
N THR A 74 -20.48 -11.13 -19.25
CA THR A 74 -21.93 -11.10 -19.10
C THR A 74 -22.37 -10.18 -17.97
N GLU A 75 -21.70 -10.25 -16.82
CA GLU A 75 -22.12 -9.54 -15.62
C GLU A 75 -20.91 -9.00 -14.85
N MET A 76 -21.07 -7.78 -14.35
CA MET A 76 -20.13 -7.12 -13.47
C MET A 76 -20.78 -6.96 -12.10
N TYR A 77 -20.19 -7.55 -11.05
CA TYR A 77 -20.74 -7.57 -9.70
C TYR A 77 -20.21 -6.45 -8.80
N VAL A 78 -19.24 -5.68 -9.28
CA VAL A 78 -18.54 -4.66 -8.49
C VAL A 78 -18.52 -3.31 -9.20
N GLU A 79 -18.40 -2.25 -8.37
CA GLU A 79 -18.28 -0.86 -8.81
C GLU A 79 -17.06 -0.20 -8.14
N ALA A 80 -16.55 0.86 -8.78
CA ALA A 80 -15.45 1.65 -8.21
C ALA A 80 -15.82 2.21 -6.82
N GLY A 81 -14.90 2.10 -5.86
CA GLY A 81 -15.11 2.49 -4.46
C GLY A 81 -15.73 1.39 -3.58
N GLN A 82 -16.21 0.29 -4.15
CA GLN A 82 -16.78 -0.82 -3.38
C GLN A 82 -15.71 -1.60 -2.61
N LYS A 83 -16.01 -2.01 -1.38
CA LYS A 83 -15.18 -2.93 -0.61
C LYS A 83 -15.45 -4.36 -1.02
N VAL A 84 -14.39 -5.13 -1.21
CA VAL A 84 -14.43 -6.56 -1.53
C VAL A 84 -13.54 -7.34 -0.59
N ARG A 85 -13.92 -8.60 -0.36
CA ARG A 85 -13.12 -9.59 0.35
C ARG A 85 -12.57 -10.62 -0.62
N LYS A 86 -11.51 -11.26 -0.22
CA LYS A 86 -11.00 -12.43 -0.94
C LYS A 86 -12.11 -13.47 -1.12
N GLY A 87 -12.35 -13.86 -2.37
CA GLY A 87 -13.41 -14.78 -2.76
C GLY A 87 -14.72 -14.12 -3.19
N ASP A 88 -14.88 -12.80 -3.06
CA ASP A 88 -16.04 -12.09 -3.58
C ASP A 88 -16.01 -12.09 -5.12
N LYS A 89 -17.21 -12.19 -5.72
CA LYS A 89 -17.36 -12.17 -7.18
C LYS A 89 -17.06 -10.78 -7.72
N LEU A 90 -16.26 -10.72 -8.78
CA LEU A 90 -15.92 -9.48 -9.48
C LEU A 90 -16.71 -9.34 -10.78
N PHE A 91 -16.64 -10.35 -11.62
CA PHE A 91 -17.38 -10.41 -12.89
C PHE A 91 -17.50 -11.85 -13.37
N SER A 92 -18.35 -12.09 -14.35
CA SER A 92 -18.50 -13.38 -15.00
C SER A 92 -18.42 -13.27 -16.53
N TYR A 93 -17.80 -14.28 -17.10
CA TYR A 93 -17.79 -14.48 -18.56
C TYR A 93 -19.07 -15.15 -19.04
N ASP A 94 -19.40 -14.95 -20.32
CA ASP A 94 -20.50 -15.62 -20.99
C ASP A 94 -20.21 -17.13 -21.12
N THR A 95 -21.16 -17.94 -20.66
CA THR A 95 -21.10 -19.41 -20.69
C THR A 95 -22.17 -20.01 -21.61
N THR A 96 -22.88 -19.18 -22.36
CA THR A 96 -23.99 -19.63 -23.21
C THR A 96 -23.54 -20.67 -24.23
N GLU A 97 -22.41 -20.47 -24.89
CA GLU A 97 -21.87 -21.41 -25.85
C GLU A 97 -21.49 -22.76 -25.19
N ALA A 98 -20.81 -22.72 -24.05
CA ALA A 98 -20.46 -23.91 -23.27
C ALA A 98 -21.71 -24.66 -22.81
N SER A 99 -22.73 -23.94 -22.33
CA SER A 99 -24.00 -24.54 -21.89
C SER A 99 -24.76 -25.19 -23.05
N ASN A 100 -24.81 -24.56 -24.22
CA ASN A 100 -25.41 -25.13 -25.42
C ASN A 100 -24.66 -26.37 -25.90
N SER A 101 -23.33 -26.32 -25.85
CA SER A 101 -22.50 -27.50 -26.20
C SER A 101 -22.75 -28.68 -25.24
N ILE A 102 -22.89 -28.42 -23.94
CA ILE A 102 -23.25 -29.47 -22.96
C ILE A 102 -24.64 -30.07 -23.29
N ALA A 103 -25.62 -29.22 -23.62
CA ALA A 103 -26.92 -29.71 -23.98
C ALA A 103 -26.90 -30.64 -25.22
N GLN A 104 -26.15 -30.24 -26.27
CA GLN A 104 -25.97 -31.07 -27.47
C GLN A 104 -25.30 -32.40 -27.14
N LYS A 105 -24.18 -32.35 -26.37
CA LYS A 105 -23.46 -33.56 -25.96
C LYS A 105 -24.29 -34.53 -25.11
N LYS A 106 -25.21 -34.01 -24.31
CA LYS A 106 -26.20 -34.86 -23.57
C LYS A 106 -27.14 -35.59 -24.52
N LEU A 107 -27.62 -34.93 -25.59
CA LEU A 107 -28.41 -35.57 -26.62
C LEU A 107 -27.60 -36.66 -27.38
N ASP A 108 -26.33 -36.42 -27.64
CA ASP A 108 -25.46 -37.39 -28.27
C ASP A 108 -25.27 -38.63 -27.38
N ILE A 109 -25.13 -38.47 -26.04
CA ILE A 109 -25.09 -39.57 -25.08
C ILE A 109 -26.44 -40.34 -25.08
N GLU A 110 -27.59 -39.64 -25.13
CA GLU A 110 -28.88 -40.28 -25.20
C GLU A 110 -29.04 -41.11 -26.47
N ALA A 111 -28.62 -40.59 -27.60
CA ALA A 111 -28.58 -41.37 -28.87
C ALA A 111 -27.75 -42.64 -28.76
N GLN A 112 -26.55 -42.55 -28.16
CA GLN A 112 -25.70 -43.74 -27.93
C GLN A 112 -26.35 -44.74 -26.96
N ASN A 113 -27.03 -44.29 -25.93
CA ASN A 113 -27.78 -45.12 -25.00
C ASN A 113 -28.96 -45.88 -25.70
N ASN A 114 -29.66 -45.18 -26.59
CA ASN A 114 -30.69 -45.80 -27.40
C ASN A 114 -30.13 -46.88 -28.36
N GLU A 115 -28.98 -46.63 -28.95
CA GLU A 115 -28.27 -47.63 -29.77
C GLU A 115 -27.87 -48.83 -28.92
N ILE A 116 -27.32 -48.66 -27.72
CA ILE A 116 -27.00 -49.76 -26.79
C ILE A 116 -28.25 -50.57 -26.47
N ALA A 117 -29.41 -49.88 -26.20
CA ALA A 117 -30.64 -50.59 -25.93
C ALA A 117 -31.13 -51.41 -27.12
N ALA A 118 -31.04 -50.89 -28.36
CA ALA A 118 -31.38 -51.60 -29.58
C ALA A 118 -30.49 -52.85 -29.79
N GLN A 119 -29.17 -52.67 -29.58
CA GLN A 119 -28.23 -53.79 -29.71
C GLN A 119 -28.44 -54.87 -28.64
N ASN A 120 -28.83 -54.48 -27.40
CA ASN A 120 -29.18 -55.45 -26.36
C ASN A 120 -30.42 -56.25 -26.73
N ASN A 121 -31.47 -55.58 -27.26
CA ASN A 121 -32.66 -56.30 -27.75
C ASN A 121 -32.28 -57.26 -28.87
N THR A 122 -31.43 -56.86 -29.81
CA THR A 122 -30.93 -57.72 -30.90
C THR A 122 -30.19 -58.95 -30.35
N ILE A 123 -29.38 -58.79 -29.30
CA ILE A 123 -28.71 -59.92 -28.64
C ILE A 123 -29.72 -60.87 -27.98
N GLU A 124 -30.77 -60.36 -27.36
CA GLU A 124 -31.83 -61.22 -26.79
C GLU A 124 -32.56 -62.02 -27.88
N ASP A 125 -32.85 -61.39 -29.05
CA ASP A 125 -33.47 -62.06 -30.19
C ASP A 125 -32.57 -63.19 -30.72
N TYR A 126 -31.26 -62.94 -30.88
CA TYR A 126 -30.26 -63.96 -31.28
C TYR A 126 -30.19 -65.11 -30.27
N LYS A 127 -30.25 -64.84 -28.98
CA LYS A 127 -30.30 -65.91 -27.95
C LYS A 127 -31.59 -66.74 -28.06
N ALA A 128 -32.71 -66.12 -28.39
CA ALA A 128 -33.99 -66.82 -28.63
C ALA A 128 -33.91 -67.73 -29.88
N GLU A 129 -33.24 -67.29 -30.96
CA GLU A 129 -33.01 -68.09 -32.16
C GLU A 129 -32.11 -69.31 -31.87
N LEU A 130 -31.04 -69.15 -31.08
CA LEU A 130 -30.22 -70.25 -30.58
C LEU A 130 -31.04 -71.34 -29.89
N ASN A 131 -31.95 -70.92 -29.04
CA ASN A 131 -32.84 -71.86 -28.30
C ASN A 131 -33.83 -72.60 -29.21
N LYS A 132 -34.06 -72.10 -30.43
CA LYS A 132 -34.93 -72.73 -31.47
C LYS A 132 -34.10 -73.62 -32.40
N GLY A 133 -32.78 -73.80 -32.23
CA GLY A 133 -31.94 -74.72 -32.99
C GLY A 133 -31.19 -74.08 -34.18
N ALA A 134 -31.04 -72.76 -34.22
CA ALA A 134 -30.27 -72.00 -35.19
C ALA A 134 -28.76 -72.42 -35.12
N ASP A 135 -27.97 -72.19 -36.20
CA ASP A 135 -26.55 -72.38 -36.20
C ASP A 135 -25.82 -71.60 -35.13
N LYS A 136 -25.20 -72.32 -34.22
CA LYS A 136 -24.54 -71.75 -33.04
C LYS A 136 -23.37 -70.85 -33.41
N VAL A 137 -22.58 -71.22 -34.46
CA VAL A 137 -21.37 -70.49 -34.85
C VAL A 137 -21.75 -69.16 -35.48
N GLU A 138 -22.76 -69.12 -36.35
CA GLU A 138 -23.24 -67.96 -37.01
C GLU A 138 -23.90 -67.00 -36.03
N ILE A 139 -24.78 -67.51 -35.19
CA ILE A 139 -25.45 -66.65 -34.17
C ILE A 139 -24.42 -66.08 -33.17
N GLN A 140 -23.45 -66.89 -32.72
CA GLN A 140 -22.43 -66.36 -31.81
C GLN A 140 -21.58 -65.24 -32.46
N ALA A 141 -21.32 -65.32 -33.76
CA ALA A 141 -20.63 -64.24 -34.48
C ALA A 141 -21.47 -62.96 -34.46
N ARG A 142 -22.79 -63.03 -34.73
CA ARG A 142 -23.72 -61.86 -34.67
C ARG A 142 -23.83 -61.26 -33.28
N ILE A 143 -23.86 -62.07 -32.22
CA ILE A 143 -23.85 -61.61 -30.83
C ILE A 143 -22.54 -60.90 -30.52
N ASN A 144 -21.40 -61.37 -31.01
CA ASN A 144 -20.09 -60.74 -30.83
C ASN A 144 -20.07 -59.34 -31.50
N ASP A 145 -20.60 -59.27 -32.74
CA ASP A 145 -20.67 -57.99 -33.49
C ASP A 145 -21.54 -56.95 -32.74
N ALA A 146 -22.72 -57.36 -32.29
CA ALA A 146 -23.60 -56.50 -31.49
C ALA A 146 -22.95 -56.07 -30.15
N SER A 147 -22.26 -57.00 -29.49
CA SER A 147 -21.49 -56.71 -28.28
C SER A 147 -20.33 -55.76 -28.52
N PHE A 148 -19.69 -55.86 -29.71
CA PHE A 148 -18.64 -54.90 -30.12
C PHE A 148 -19.22 -53.51 -30.34
N ALA A 149 -20.38 -53.37 -31.00
CA ALA A 149 -21.08 -52.11 -31.20
C ALA A 149 -21.45 -51.47 -29.85
N ILE A 150 -21.97 -52.24 -28.88
CA ILE A 150 -22.24 -51.76 -27.51
C ILE A 150 -20.96 -51.19 -26.87
N ARG A 151 -19.80 -51.90 -26.92
CA ARG A 151 -18.58 -51.39 -26.34
C ARG A 151 -18.09 -50.11 -27.01
N GLN A 152 -18.25 -50.01 -28.34
CA GLN A 152 -17.92 -48.79 -29.08
C GLN A 152 -18.80 -47.61 -28.63
N ALA A 153 -20.13 -47.80 -28.52
CA ALA A 153 -21.04 -46.81 -28.04
C ALA A 153 -20.72 -46.39 -26.59
N GLN A 154 -20.39 -47.32 -25.69
CA GLN A 154 -19.97 -47.06 -24.33
C GLN A 154 -18.69 -46.23 -24.27
N ASN A 155 -17.70 -46.50 -25.14
CA ASN A 155 -16.47 -45.71 -25.23
C ASN A 155 -16.76 -44.30 -25.71
N THR A 156 -17.68 -44.10 -26.67
CA THR A 156 -18.12 -42.82 -27.16
C THR A 156 -18.79 -42.02 -26.02
N ILE A 157 -19.72 -42.66 -25.27
CA ILE A 157 -20.33 -42.03 -24.10
C ILE A 157 -19.29 -41.53 -23.11
N LYS A 158 -18.32 -42.38 -22.78
CA LYS A 158 -17.26 -42.01 -21.82
C LYS A 158 -16.43 -40.83 -22.32
N ALA A 159 -16.09 -40.78 -23.59
CA ALA A 159 -15.35 -39.66 -24.19
C ALA A 159 -16.19 -38.37 -24.12
N THR A 160 -17.48 -38.43 -24.54
CA THR A 160 -18.40 -37.32 -24.53
C THR A 160 -18.66 -36.81 -23.10
N GLN A 161 -18.75 -37.73 -22.12
CA GLN A 161 -18.87 -37.33 -20.69
C GLN A 161 -17.65 -36.55 -20.21
N THR A 162 -16.44 -36.97 -20.61
CA THR A 162 -15.20 -36.25 -20.28
C THR A 162 -15.21 -34.84 -20.85
N GLU A 163 -15.72 -34.67 -22.07
CA GLU A 163 -15.84 -33.33 -22.68
C GLU A 163 -16.87 -32.46 -21.92
N ILE A 164 -18.01 -33.03 -21.51
CA ILE A 164 -19.00 -32.35 -20.66
C ILE A 164 -18.35 -31.90 -19.34
N ASP A 165 -17.56 -32.78 -18.71
CA ASP A 165 -16.89 -32.43 -17.45
C ASP A 165 -15.87 -31.29 -17.62
N GLN A 166 -15.17 -31.22 -18.78
CA GLN A 166 -14.28 -30.10 -19.12
C GLN A 166 -15.07 -28.79 -19.30
N LEU A 167 -16.21 -28.83 -20.02
CA LEU A 167 -17.08 -27.67 -20.21
C LEU A 167 -17.69 -27.18 -18.88
N ASN A 168 -18.09 -28.10 -18.00
CA ASN A 168 -18.58 -27.74 -16.65
C ASN A 168 -17.49 -27.02 -15.85
N LYS A 169 -16.24 -27.50 -15.86
CA LYS A 169 -15.11 -26.80 -15.22
C LYS A 169 -14.87 -25.41 -15.83
N GLN A 170 -15.04 -25.27 -17.14
CA GLN A 170 -14.96 -23.97 -17.80
C GLN A 170 -16.05 -23.02 -17.30
N ILE A 171 -17.27 -23.51 -17.11
CA ILE A 171 -18.39 -22.75 -16.57
C ILE A 171 -18.13 -22.37 -15.09
N GLU A 172 -17.67 -23.30 -14.27
CA GLU A 172 -17.29 -23.03 -12.86
C GLU A 172 -16.22 -21.94 -12.78
N ASN A 173 -15.23 -21.97 -13.65
CA ASN A 173 -14.15 -20.98 -13.71
C ASN A 173 -14.52 -19.70 -14.49
N SER A 174 -15.75 -19.57 -14.97
CA SER A 174 -16.18 -18.35 -15.69
C SER A 174 -16.38 -17.15 -14.79
N THR A 175 -16.61 -17.36 -13.49
CA THR A 175 -16.70 -16.29 -12.51
C THR A 175 -15.33 -15.98 -11.93
N VAL A 176 -14.88 -14.74 -12.11
CA VAL A 176 -13.62 -14.25 -11.56
C VAL A 176 -13.88 -13.70 -10.17
N LEU A 177 -13.06 -14.17 -9.22
CA LEU A 177 -13.16 -13.82 -7.80
C LEU A 177 -12.00 -12.93 -7.38
N SER A 178 -12.23 -12.12 -6.36
CA SER A 178 -11.17 -11.34 -5.73
C SER A 178 -10.13 -12.25 -5.06
N THR A 179 -8.87 -11.99 -5.31
CA THR A 179 -7.74 -12.70 -4.68
C THR A 179 -7.30 -12.09 -3.36
N ILE A 180 -7.74 -10.84 -3.07
CA ILE A 180 -7.34 -10.05 -1.90
C ILE A 180 -8.55 -9.34 -1.28
N ASP A 181 -8.39 -8.91 -0.02
CA ASP A 181 -9.29 -7.96 0.62
C ASP A 181 -8.90 -6.54 0.20
N GLY A 182 -9.85 -5.75 -0.28
CA GLY A 182 -9.50 -4.44 -0.80
C GLY A 182 -10.67 -3.53 -1.10
N ILE A 183 -10.35 -2.44 -1.80
CA ILE A 183 -11.32 -1.51 -2.37
C ILE A 183 -11.11 -1.50 -3.88
N ILE A 184 -12.18 -1.59 -4.63
CA ILE A 184 -12.15 -1.47 -6.09
C ILE A 184 -11.70 -0.05 -6.44
N LYS A 185 -10.53 0.08 -7.05
CA LYS A 185 -9.98 1.36 -7.48
C LYS A 185 -10.65 1.84 -8.76
N GLU A 186 -10.78 0.95 -9.73
CA GLU A 186 -11.40 1.24 -11.02
C GLU A 186 -12.02 -0.01 -11.64
N VAL A 187 -13.01 0.21 -12.50
CA VAL A 187 -13.68 -0.81 -13.33
C VAL A 187 -13.78 -0.28 -14.75
N ASN A 188 -13.17 -0.95 -15.71
CA ASN A 188 -13.12 -0.57 -17.13
C ASN A 188 -13.89 -1.58 -17.97
N ARG A 189 -15.23 -1.48 -18.01
CA ARG A 189 -16.11 -2.44 -18.71
C ARG A 189 -15.87 -2.52 -20.22
N ASP A 190 -15.53 -1.40 -20.81
CA ASP A 190 -15.38 -1.28 -22.28
C ASP A 190 -13.94 -1.54 -22.74
N GLY A 191 -13.06 -1.97 -21.81
CA GLY A 191 -11.64 -2.05 -22.11
C GLY A 191 -11.04 -0.66 -22.30
N GLY A 192 -10.06 -0.56 -23.18
CA GLY A 192 -9.39 0.69 -23.51
C GLY A 192 -7.91 0.62 -23.22
N THR A 193 -7.19 1.62 -23.70
CA THR A 193 -5.75 1.77 -23.46
C THR A 193 -5.50 2.97 -22.57
N ASN A 194 -4.44 2.90 -21.77
CA ASN A 194 -3.95 4.04 -21.03
C ASN A 194 -3.18 5.01 -21.97
N GLU A 195 -2.75 6.15 -21.43
CA GLU A 195 -2.00 7.15 -22.19
C GLU A 195 -0.70 6.61 -22.83
N ASN A 196 -0.18 5.51 -22.29
CA ASN A 196 1.02 4.83 -22.79
C ASN A 196 0.71 3.72 -23.82
N GLY A 197 -0.55 3.56 -24.24
CA GLY A 197 -0.97 2.53 -25.19
C GLY A 197 -1.13 1.12 -24.61
N ASN A 198 -0.96 0.94 -23.31
CA ASN A 198 -1.16 -0.35 -22.63
C ASN A 198 -2.66 -0.57 -22.37
N GLN A 199 -3.10 -1.82 -22.46
CA GLN A 199 -4.48 -2.17 -22.13
C GLN A 199 -4.76 -1.87 -20.64
N LYS A 200 -5.89 -1.18 -20.37
CA LYS A 200 -6.35 -0.95 -19.00
C LYS A 200 -6.83 -2.25 -18.37
N PRO A 201 -6.53 -2.49 -17.11
CA PRO A 201 -7.10 -3.63 -16.39
C PRO A 201 -8.62 -3.51 -16.32
N LEU A 202 -9.32 -4.63 -16.39
CA LEU A 202 -10.77 -4.65 -16.27
C LEU A 202 -11.22 -4.21 -14.87
N VAL A 203 -10.54 -4.71 -13.85
CA VAL A 203 -10.77 -4.36 -12.45
C VAL A 203 -9.42 -4.18 -11.75
N SER A 204 -9.23 -3.05 -11.07
CA SER A 204 -8.09 -2.83 -10.18
C SER A 204 -8.55 -2.82 -8.73
N ILE A 205 -7.89 -3.61 -7.87
CA ILE A 205 -8.19 -3.72 -6.45
C ILE A 205 -7.01 -3.20 -5.65
N THR A 206 -7.25 -2.21 -4.81
CA THR A 206 -6.26 -1.68 -3.86
C THR A 206 -6.42 -2.41 -2.53
N GLN A 207 -5.39 -3.11 -2.08
CA GLN A 207 -5.38 -3.83 -0.81
C GLN A 207 -5.58 -2.88 0.37
N THR A 208 -6.38 -3.30 1.36
CA THR A 208 -6.65 -2.50 2.56
C THR A 208 -6.12 -3.10 3.85
N SER A 209 -5.53 -4.29 3.77
CA SER A 209 -4.96 -4.98 4.94
C SER A 209 -3.54 -4.53 5.24
N ASP A 210 -2.74 -4.26 4.22
CA ASP A 210 -1.36 -3.89 4.35
C ASP A 210 -1.11 -2.49 3.80
N PHE A 211 -0.74 -1.59 4.70
CA PHE A 211 -0.36 -0.23 4.36
C PHE A 211 1.15 -0.08 4.41
N ARG A 212 1.66 0.72 3.50
CA ARG A 212 3.00 1.28 3.55
C ARG A 212 2.90 2.79 3.59
N VAL A 213 3.96 3.44 4.02
CA VAL A 213 4.04 4.90 3.95
C VAL A 213 5.02 5.27 2.86
N LYS A 214 4.56 6.07 1.89
CA LYS A 214 5.40 6.68 0.88
C LYS A 214 5.86 8.04 1.38
N GLY A 215 7.15 8.21 1.60
CA GLY A 215 7.81 9.48 1.92
C GLY A 215 8.57 10.03 0.72
N SER A 216 9.13 11.22 0.87
CA SER A 216 10.03 11.81 -0.12
C SER A 216 11.18 12.56 0.54
N ILE A 217 12.38 12.43 -0.03
CA ILE A 217 13.61 13.15 0.36
C ILE A 217 14.06 14.03 -0.79
N SER A 218 14.69 15.14 -0.47
CA SER A 218 15.27 16.06 -1.47
C SER A 218 16.73 15.74 -1.75
N GLU A 219 17.44 15.10 -0.80
CA GLU A 219 18.85 14.74 -0.91
C GLU A 219 19.03 13.24 -0.74
N MET A 220 19.67 12.61 -1.72
CA MET A 220 20.05 11.20 -1.64
C MET A 220 21.01 10.97 -0.46
N GLY A 221 20.76 9.88 0.29
CA GLY A 221 21.59 9.51 1.43
C GLY A 221 21.12 10.05 2.78
N SER A 222 20.13 10.95 2.82
CA SER A 222 19.53 11.42 4.08
C SER A 222 18.73 10.34 4.81
N ILE A 223 18.30 9.31 4.10
CA ILE A 223 17.67 8.09 4.64
C ILE A 223 18.11 6.90 3.79
N SER A 224 18.26 5.73 4.40
CA SER A 224 18.72 4.50 3.74
C SER A 224 17.75 3.34 4.00
N GLU A 225 17.78 2.34 3.13
CA GLU A 225 17.08 1.09 3.36
C GLU A 225 17.55 0.42 4.66
N GLY A 226 16.62 -0.17 5.40
CA GLY A 226 16.88 -0.75 6.73
C GLY A 226 16.84 0.27 7.88
N THR A 227 16.68 1.56 7.62
CA THR A 227 16.56 2.58 8.66
C THR A 227 15.24 2.40 9.42
N ASN A 228 15.32 2.31 10.76
CA ASN A 228 14.14 2.31 11.61
C ASN A 228 13.57 3.72 11.71
N VAL A 229 12.25 3.83 11.57
CA VAL A 229 11.56 5.12 11.58
C VAL A 229 10.32 5.09 12.47
N ILE A 230 9.97 6.29 12.92
CA ILE A 230 8.73 6.57 13.63
C ILE A 230 7.81 7.32 12.65
N VAL A 231 6.61 6.84 12.51
CA VAL A 231 5.56 7.46 11.71
C VAL A 231 4.52 8.06 12.65
N ARG A 232 4.28 9.37 12.54
CA ARG A 232 3.29 10.10 13.34
C ARG A 232 2.14 10.58 12.48
N SER A 233 0.93 10.41 12.99
CA SER A 233 -0.25 11.00 12.36
C SER A 233 -0.20 12.53 12.45
N ARG A 234 -0.52 13.24 11.36
CA ARG A 234 -0.65 14.70 11.39
C ARG A 234 -1.90 15.19 12.14
N ILE A 235 -2.91 14.33 12.26
CA ILE A 235 -4.19 14.67 12.90
C ILE A 235 -4.09 14.46 14.41
N ASN A 236 -3.35 13.43 14.84
CA ASN A 236 -3.14 13.10 16.25
C ASN A 236 -1.69 12.67 16.43
N GLU A 237 -0.85 13.58 16.91
CA GLU A 237 0.60 13.33 17.06
C GLU A 237 0.94 12.27 18.12
N ASP A 238 -0.01 11.96 19.02
CA ASP A 238 0.13 10.86 19.99
C ASP A 238 0.01 9.47 19.34
N GLN A 239 -0.55 9.39 18.13
CA GLN A 239 -0.58 8.16 17.35
C GLN A 239 0.74 7.95 16.64
N ILE A 240 1.53 7.04 17.21
CA ILE A 240 2.88 6.69 16.77
C ILE A 240 2.88 5.26 16.26
N TYR A 241 3.50 5.08 15.11
CA TYR A 241 3.73 3.78 14.49
C TYR A 241 5.21 3.59 14.26
N LYS A 242 5.71 2.39 14.47
CA LYS A 242 7.08 2.01 14.12
C LYS A 242 7.10 1.35 12.76
N GLY A 243 8.21 1.50 12.07
CA GLY A 243 8.41 0.87 10.77
C GLY A 243 9.86 0.93 10.34
N THR A 244 10.12 0.30 9.21
CA THR A 244 11.45 0.22 8.62
C THR A 244 11.38 0.70 7.17
N VAL A 245 12.37 1.45 6.72
CA VAL A 245 12.52 1.84 5.31
C VAL A 245 12.88 0.60 4.51
N THR A 246 12.00 0.21 3.58
CA THR A 246 12.17 -1.00 2.78
C THR A 246 12.72 -0.73 1.39
N LYS A 247 12.54 0.49 0.87
CA LYS A 247 13.02 0.87 -0.45
C LYS A 247 13.25 2.38 -0.53
N VAL A 248 14.32 2.79 -1.20
CA VAL A 248 14.58 4.17 -1.60
C VAL A 248 14.72 4.17 -3.12
N GLU A 249 13.89 4.96 -3.82
CA GLU A 249 13.99 5.07 -5.28
C GLU A 249 15.09 6.06 -5.66
N THR A 250 15.86 5.69 -6.68
CA THR A 250 16.96 6.51 -7.20
C THR A 250 16.52 7.46 -8.31
N ASP A 251 15.35 7.18 -8.91
CA ASP A 251 14.80 8.02 -9.96
C ASP A 251 13.96 9.14 -9.35
N PRO A 252 14.32 10.41 -9.60
CA PRO A 252 13.57 11.53 -9.08
C PRO A 252 12.19 11.59 -9.72
N GLN A 253 11.14 11.70 -8.90
CA GLN A 253 9.82 12.04 -9.40
C GLN A 253 9.76 13.54 -9.66
N SER A 254 9.76 13.93 -10.93
CA SER A 254 9.42 15.29 -11.33
C SER A 254 7.89 15.46 -11.22
N ASN A 255 7.45 16.43 -10.43
CA ASN A 255 6.06 16.89 -10.49
C ASN A 255 5.84 17.58 -11.84
N SER A 256 5.45 16.81 -12.85
CA SER A 256 4.96 17.37 -14.10
C SER A 256 3.50 17.85 -13.93
N ASN A 257 3.27 18.82 -13.06
CA ASN A 257 2.15 19.72 -13.23
C ASN A 257 2.61 20.82 -14.17
N ASN A 258 2.42 20.58 -15.47
CA ASN A 258 2.52 21.61 -16.51
C ASN A 258 1.44 22.67 -16.28
N ASN A 259 1.67 23.58 -15.34
CA ASN A 259 1.08 24.91 -15.39
C ASN A 259 2.15 25.86 -15.93
N VAL A 260 2.26 25.89 -17.23
CA VAL A 260 2.95 26.94 -17.99
C VAL A 260 2.13 28.22 -17.89
N TYR A 261 2.28 28.96 -16.80
CA TYR A 261 2.05 30.42 -16.71
C TYR A 261 2.42 30.86 -15.31
N GLY A 262 3.66 31.32 -15.13
CA GLY A 262 4.12 31.93 -13.90
C GLY A 262 5.66 31.89 -13.84
N ASN A 263 6.25 33.02 -14.15
CA ASN A 263 7.68 33.29 -14.09
C ASN A 263 8.08 33.45 -12.61
N ASP A 264 8.30 32.31 -11.91
CA ASP A 264 9.01 32.29 -10.64
C ASP A 264 9.93 31.07 -10.63
N SER A 265 11.20 31.37 -10.74
CA SER A 265 12.32 30.44 -10.63
C SER A 265 12.46 29.89 -9.19
N ASN A 266 11.52 29.06 -8.76
CA ASN A 266 11.75 28.12 -7.67
C ASN A 266 12.27 26.84 -8.30
N GLU A 267 13.56 26.60 -8.14
CA GLU A 267 14.21 25.32 -8.39
C GLU A 267 13.39 24.23 -7.71
N SER A 268 12.65 23.49 -8.52
CA SER A 268 11.91 22.32 -8.03
C SER A 268 12.96 21.26 -7.66
N ALA A 269 13.37 21.25 -6.41
CA ALA A 269 14.29 20.25 -5.90
C ALA A 269 13.75 18.85 -6.23
N SER A 270 14.59 18.04 -6.87
CA SER A 270 14.28 16.65 -7.17
C SER A 270 13.82 15.94 -5.89
N LYS A 271 12.72 15.19 -5.97
CA LYS A 271 12.20 14.42 -4.84
C LYS A 271 12.35 12.94 -5.13
N TYR A 272 13.03 12.25 -4.24
CA TYR A 272 13.22 10.80 -4.32
C TYR A 272 12.25 10.11 -3.38
N PRO A 273 11.35 9.26 -3.90
CA PRO A 273 10.43 8.50 -3.09
C PRO A 273 11.16 7.45 -2.25
N PHE A 274 10.67 7.25 -1.04
CA PHE A 274 11.03 6.09 -0.23
C PHE A 274 9.80 5.47 0.43
N TYR A 275 9.90 4.19 0.75
CA TYR A 275 8.79 3.42 1.28
C TYR A 275 9.13 2.85 2.64
N VAL A 276 8.17 2.94 3.54
CA VAL A 276 8.25 2.43 4.89
C VAL A 276 7.20 1.34 5.08
N THR A 277 7.64 0.16 5.48
CA THR A 277 6.75 -0.90 5.98
C THR A 277 6.54 -0.71 7.47
N LEU A 278 5.30 -0.75 7.90
CA LEU A 278 4.90 -0.53 9.29
C LEU A 278 4.79 -1.86 10.04
N ASP A 279 5.24 -1.90 11.30
CA ASP A 279 5.08 -3.06 12.19
C ASP A 279 3.59 -3.29 12.53
N ASN A 280 2.81 -2.22 12.57
CA ASN A 280 1.37 -2.24 12.81
C ASN A 280 0.73 -1.03 12.12
N ASN A 281 -0.36 -1.27 11.41
CA ASN A 281 -1.10 -0.24 10.67
C ASN A 281 -2.48 0.07 11.28
N LYS A 282 -2.79 -0.47 12.48
CA LYS A 282 -4.12 -0.36 13.09
C LYS A 282 -4.48 1.10 13.39
N GLY A 283 -5.57 1.57 12.78
CA GLY A 283 -6.06 2.94 12.93
C GLY A 283 -5.57 3.93 11.89
N LEU A 284 -4.61 3.55 11.02
CA LEU A 284 -4.25 4.32 9.84
C LEU A 284 -5.32 4.19 8.75
N LYS A 285 -5.42 5.22 7.94
CA LYS A 285 -6.33 5.26 6.80
C LYS A 285 -5.55 5.51 5.52
N LEU A 286 -5.98 4.88 4.44
CA LEU A 286 -5.45 5.13 3.11
C LEU A 286 -5.55 6.62 2.76
N GLY A 287 -4.50 7.19 2.19
CA GLY A 287 -4.41 8.62 1.88
C GLY A 287 -4.12 9.53 3.08
N GLN A 288 -3.94 8.97 4.28
CA GLN A 288 -3.63 9.77 5.47
C GLN A 288 -2.22 10.34 5.36
N HIS A 289 -2.10 11.66 5.59
CA HIS A 289 -0.81 12.33 5.68
C HIS A 289 -0.16 12.10 7.05
N VAL A 290 1.12 11.80 7.04
CA VAL A 290 1.92 11.48 8.23
C VAL A 290 3.26 12.23 8.19
N TYR A 291 3.94 12.27 9.33
CA TYR A 291 5.35 12.62 9.44
C TYR A 291 6.17 11.36 9.66
N ILE A 292 7.34 11.30 9.05
CA ILE A 292 8.30 10.21 9.19
C ILE A 292 9.55 10.79 9.83
N GLU A 293 10.02 10.20 10.92
CA GLU A 293 11.20 10.60 11.68
C GLU A 293 12.12 9.38 11.83
N VAL A 294 13.42 9.56 11.73
CA VAL A 294 14.37 8.46 12.03
C VAL A 294 14.26 8.09 13.52
N ASP A 295 14.16 6.80 13.83
CA ASP A 295 14.08 6.31 15.22
C ASP A 295 15.47 6.28 15.88
N ASN A 296 15.79 7.37 16.58
CA ASN A 296 17.00 7.50 17.41
C ASN A 296 16.71 7.20 18.89
N GLY A 297 15.61 6.47 19.18
CA GLY A 297 15.18 6.13 20.53
C GLY A 297 14.32 7.22 21.21
N GLN A 298 13.92 8.27 20.48
CA GLN A 298 13.08 9.37 20.98
C GLN A 298 11.65 8.91 21.35
N SER A 299 11.20 7.79 20.82
CA SER A 299 9.86 7.23 21.14
C SER A 299 9.78 6.62 22.55
N THR A 300 10.91 6.32 23.16
CA THR A 300 10.96 5.84 24.54
C THR A 300 10.81 7.03 25.49
N LYS A 301 9.70 7.09 26.24
CA LYS A 301 9.51 8.08 27.31
C LYS A 301 10.61 7.89 28.34
N LYS A 302 11.69 8.66 28.22
CA LYS A 302 12.74 8.71 29.24
C LYS A 302 12.14 9.38 30.48
N LYS A 303 12.25 8.73 31.63
CA LYS A 303 11.84 9.38 32.91
C LYS A 303 12.83 10.49 33.22
N GLY A 304 12.32 11.69 33.58
CA GLY A 304 13.13 12.85 33.94
C GLY A 304 13.25 13.87 32.81
N ILE A 305 14.02 14.92 33.07
CA ILE A 305 14.35 15.97 32.14
C ILE A 305 15.68 15.60 31.48
N TRP A 306 15.69 15.49 30.15
CA TRP A 306 16.88 15.14 29.38
C TRP A 306 17.27 16.36 28.53
N LEU A 307 18.55 16.72 28.61
CA LEU A 307 19.16 17.78 27.83
C LEU A 307 20.27 17.20 26.97
N ASP A 308 20.50 17.83 25.81
CA ASP A 308 21.68 17.54 25.01
C ASP A 308 22.95 17.89 25.80
N ALA A 309 24.01 17.10 25.65
CA ALA A 309 25.26 17.31 26.35
C ALA A 309 25.90 18.70 26.06
N SER A 310 25.59 19.31 24.92
CA SER A 310 26.04 20.65 24.56
C SER A 310 25.49 21.76 25.48
N PHE A 311 24.39 21.51 26.19
CA PHE A 311 23.84 22.45 27.18
C PHE A 311 24.41 22.26 28.59
N ILE A 312 25.29 21.29 28.79
CA ILE A 312 25.90 21.01 30.11
C ILE A 312 27.27 21.67 30.14
N VAL A 313 27.44 22.60 31.05
CA VAL A 313 28.74 23.27 31.31
C VAL A 313 29.31 22.70 32.60
N SER A 314 30.60 22.40 32.60
CA SER A 314 31.31 21.97 33.82
C SER A 314 32.23 23.09 34.30
N ASP A 315 32.25 23.32 35.61
CA ASP A 315 33.22 24.25 36.23
C ASP A 315 34.60 23.58 36.45
N ASP A 316 35.58 24.37 36.86
CA ASP A 316 36.92 23.89 37.14
C ASP A 316 36.99 22.88 38.29
N ASN A 317 35.95 22.77 39.10
CA ASN A 317 35.83 21.81 40.21
C ASN A 317 35.07 20.53 39.81
N GLY A 318 34.68 20.41 38.54
CA GLY A 318 33.98 19.22 38.02
C GLY A 318 32.46 19.19 38.30
N ASN A 319 31.88 20.28 38.80
CA ASN A 319 30.41 20.36 38.94
C ASN A 319 29.80 20.68 37.58
N SER A 320 28.72 19.97 37.24
CA SER A 320 27.99 20.19 36.02
C SER A 320 26.72 21.01 36.29
N TYR A 321 26.48 22.01 35.46
CA TYR A 321 25.28 22.87 35.51
C TYR A 321 24.76 23.18 34.12
N VAL A 322 23.53 23.69 34.05
CA VAL A 322 22.81 24.02 32.81
C VAL A 322 22.48 25.49 32.76
#